data_1d54f720e4371ca29b2db97fedb766ba
#
_entry.id   1d54f720e4371ca29b2db97fedb766ba
#
_cell.length_a   1.000
_cell.length_b   1.000
_cell.length_c   1.000
_cell.angle_alpha   90.00
_cell.angle_beta   90.00
_cell.angle_gamma   90.00
#
_symmetry.space_group_name_H-M   'P 1'
#
loop_
_entity.id
_entity.type
_entity.pdbx_description
1 polymer ?
#
loop_
_entity_poly.entity_id
_entity_poly.type
_entity_poly.pdbx_seq_one_letter_code
_entity_poly.pdbx_strand_id
1 'polypeptide(L)'
;MTKFKFIDLFCGTGGFHQALSSLGGECVYASDIDTDCRKTYYKNYGIMPDGDITKVDAKNIPEFDVLCGGFPCQAFSIAGHKLGFNDKTKGTLFFDICRILEYHKPKYALLENVRNIASHDNGKTWETIYTTLDELGYNVFKEPSIFSPHYIGIPQHRERVFIMCVRKDIGELPPFHFNTKNIKPCTIDSILLNDEDIEDISHYKLRDDQIEWIDNWNEFIQNIKCDKLPGFNIWSECFCPLEENPYYEIMDKLPDWKRDTIMKNYKLWEDNKEFLTKWLEKAKKNKNFFGSKAKLEWQAGDMKNPNIWECIMQIRQSGLRVKKGTYFPALVAVTQTSVVGKRKRFLTQRECARLQSLPDTFIYDDKEKQAYKQLGNGVNVEVVKLFAKYLLGDKEIQQEYSFENQYKDNNNSKKLF
;
A
#
# COMPACT_ATOMS: atom_id res chain seq x y z
N MET A 1 4.34 5.21 29.87
CA MET A 1 3.76 6.31 29.07
C MET A 1 2.55 6.86 29.76
N THR A 2 2.31 8.18 29.68
CA THR A 2 1.14 8.83 30.24
C THR A 2 -0.10 8.33 29.51
N LYS A 3 -1.18 7.96 30.23
CA LYS A 3 -2.47 7.61 29.63
C LYS A 3 -2.99 8.82 28.83
N PHE A 4 -3.43 8.60 27.59
CA PHE A 4 -4.02 9.61 26.72
C PHE A 4 -5.30 9.08 26.09
N LYS A 5 -6.23 9.96 25.73
CA LYS A 5 -7.46 9.61 25.02
C LYS A 5 -7.32 9.90 23.53
N PHE A 6 -7.89 9.03 22.70
CA PHE A 6 -7.88 9.25 21.25
C PHE A 6 -9.23 8.93 20.61
N ILE A 7 -9.44 9.50 19.43
CA ILE A 7 -10.54 9.15 18.54
C ILE A 7 -9.99 8.57 17.22
N ASP A 8 -10.72 7.61 16.64
CA ASP A 8 -10.34 6.90 15.41
C ASP A 8 -11.36 7.15 14.30
N LEU A 9 -11.07 8.09 13.39
CA LEU A 9 -11.95 8.46 12.28
C LEU A 9 -11.60 7.65 11.04
N PHE A 10 -12.63 7.27 10.26
CA PHE A 10 -12.45 6.35 9.13
C PHE A 10 -11.74 5.06 9.57
N CYS A 11 -12.16 4.57 10.72
CA CYS A 11 -11.40 3.62 11.53
C CYS A 11 -11.19 2.25 10.86
N GLY A 12 -11.97 1.93 9.81
CA GLY A 12 -11.88 0.64 9.14
C GLY A 12 -11.99 -0.51 10.13
N THR A 13 -10.97 -1.33 10.19
CA THR A 13 -10.87 -2.46 11.14
C THR A 13 -9.99 -2.14 12.35
N GLY A 14 -9.64 -0.88 12.57
CA GLY A 14 -8.97 -0.43 13.81
C GLY A 14 -7.46 -0.52 13.80
N GLY A 15 -6.79 -0.29 12.67
CA GLY A 15 -5.33 -0.26 12.64
C GLY A 15 -4.72 0.84 13.51
N PHE A 16 -5.32 2.02 13.56
CA PHE A 16 -4.95 3.08 14.50
C PHE A 16 -5.29 2.71 15.93
N HIS A 17 -6.47 2.16 16.17
CA HIS A 17 -6.87 1.67 17.51
C HIS A 17 -5.82 0.71 18.06
N GLN A 18 -5.48 -0.34 17.30
CA GLN A 18 -4.49 -1.34 17.70
C GLN A 18 -3.14 -0.72 18.06
N ALA A 19 -2.68 0.25 17.26
CA ALA A 19 -1.42 0.93 17.48
C ALA A 19 -1.44 1.81 18.75
N LEU A 20 -2.42 2.72 18.87
CA LEU A 20 -2.47 3.69 19.95
C LEU A 20 -2.80 3.03 21.30
N SER A 21 -3.69 2.03 21.32
CA SER A 21 -4.00 1.27 22.54
C SER A 21 -2.77 0.50 23.05
N SER A 22 -1.92 -0.02 22.15
CA SER A 22 -0.64 -0.66 22.55
C SER A 22 0.33 0.32 23.23
N LEU A 23 0.14 1.62 23.07
CA LEU A 23 0.92 2.69 23.70
C LEU A 23 0.26 3.24 24.98
N GLY A 24 -0.85 2.64 25.44
CA GLY A 24 -1.59 3.06 26.63
C GLY A 24 -2.68 4.10 26.35
N GLY A 25 -3.04 4.32 25.09
CA GLY A 25 -4.16 5.17 24.68
C GLY A 25 -5.51 4.50 24.94
N GLU A 26 -6.51 5.29 25.31
CA GLU A 26 -7.91 4.92 25.47
C GLU A 26 -8.70 5.48 24.28
N CYS A 27 -9.32 4.60 23.45
CA CYS A 27 -10.22 5.02 22.39
C CYS A 27 -11.56 5.45 22.99
N VAL A 28 -11.91 6.71 22.85
CA VAL A 28 -13.19 7.26 23.39
C VAL A 28 -14.25 7.46 22.32
N TYR A 29 -13.87 7.41 21.05
CA TYR A 29 -14.80 7.54 19.92
C TYR A 29 -14.19 6.93 18.67
N ALA A 30 -15.02 6.31 17.85
CA ALA A 30 -14.64 5.81 16.52
C ALA A 30 -15.77 6.03 15.51
N SER A 31 -15.44 6.18 14.23
CA SER A 31 -16.44 6.26 13.15
C SER A 31 -15.95 5.65 11.84
N ASP A 32 -16.86 4.98 11.14
CA ASP A 32 -16.66 4.49 9.78
C ASP A 32 -18.02 4.30 9.08
N ILE A 33 -18.11 4.66 7.80
CA ILE A 33 -19.34 4.50 7.03
C ILE A 33 -19.63 3.04 6.64
N ASP A 34 -18.57 2.20 6.51
CA ASP A 34 -18.69 0.78 6.13
C ASP A 34 -19.20 -0.06 7.32
N THR A 35 -20.42 -0.55 7.20
CA THR A 35 -21.10 -1.32 8.26
C THR A 35 -20.34 -2.61 8.61
N ASP A 36 -19.70 -3.26 7.63
CA ASP A 36 -18.95 -4.51 7.89
C ASP A 36 -17.63 -4.21 8.59
N CYS A 37 -16.97 -3.09 8.25
CA CYS A 37 -15.81 -2.60 9.03
C CYS A 37 -16.18 -2.33 10.48
N ARG A 38 -17.32 -1.66 10.74
CA ARG A 38 -17.80 -1.38 12.09
C ARG A 38 -18.06 -2.65 12.91
N LYS A 39 -18.62 -3.70 12.30
CA LYS A 39 -18.84 -4.99 12.96
C LYS A 39 -17.51 -5.67 13.31
N THR A 40 -16.54 -5.67 12.38
CA THR A 40 -15.21 -6.21 12.60
C THR A 40 -14.48 -5.43 13.70
N TYR A 41 -14.57 -4.11 13.70
CA TYR A 41 -14.04 -3.26 14.76
C TYR A 41 -14.65 -3.60 16.13
N TYR A 42 -15.97 -3.71 16.22
CA TYR A 42 -16.65 -4.09 17.45
C TYR A 42 -16.23 -5.47 17.99
N LYS A 43 -16.10 -6.47 17.10
CA LYS A 43 -15.61 -7.82 17.48
C LYS A 43 -14.23 -7.78 18.14
N ASN A 44 -13.36 -6.85 17.72
CA ASN A 44 -11.99 -6.77 18.20
C ASN A 44 -11.81 -5.87 19.43
N TYR A 45 -12.59 -4.78 19.53
CA TYR A 45 -12.33 -3.74 20.52
C TYR A 45 -13.51 -3.44 21.44
N GLY A 46 -14.68 -4.05 21.23
CA GLY A 46 -15.87 -3.83 22.07
C GLY A 46 -16.54 -2.47 21.90
N ILE A 47 -16.02 -1.61 21.02
CA ILE A 47 -16.58 -0.28 20.72
C ILE A 47 -17.27 -0.37 19.36
N MET A 48 -18.57 0.01 19.30
CA MET A 48 -19.29 0.11 18.03
C MET A 48 -19.04 1.48 17.42
N PRO A 49 -18.31 1.58 16.30
CA PRO A 49 -18.08 2.89 15.67
C PRO A 49 -19.41 3.52 15.19
N ASP A 50 -19.48 4.84 15.28
CA ASP A 50 -20.53 5.62 14.62
C ASP A 50 -20.43 5.47 13.10
N GLY A 51 -21.49 5.88 12.38
CA GLY A 51 -21.56 5.78 10.93
C GLY A 51 -20.84 6.92 10.21
N ASP A 52 -21.60 7.66 9.43
CA ASP A 52 -21.13 8.75 8.57
C ASP A 52 -20.72 9.98 9.40
N ILE A 53 -19.42 10.28 9.45
CA ILE A 53 -18.85 11.40 10.21
C ILE A 53 -19.39 12.76 9.75
N THR A 54 -19.85 12.89 8.50
CA THR A 54 -20.43 14.15 7.99
C THR A 54 -21.74 14.52 8.67
N LYS A 55 -22.37 13.55 9.34
CA LYS A 55 -23.66 13.72 10.07
C LYS A 55 -23.46 13.92 11.57
N VAL A 56 -22.23 13.75 12.06
CA VAL A 56 -21.90 13.88 13.49
C VAL A 56 -21.57 15.34 13.81
N ASP A 57 -22.26 15.91 14.78
CA ASP A 57 -21.90 17.23 15.33
C ASP A 57 -20.64 17.06 16.20
N ALA A 58 -19.61 17.89 15.98
CA ALA A 58 -18.36 17.83 16.73
C ALA A 58 -18.57 17.89 18.26
N LYS A 59 -19.56 18.66 18.73
CA LYS A 59 -19.87 18.79 20.16
C LYS A 59 -20.31 17.49 20.83
N ASN A 60 -20.76 16.49 20.05
CA ASN A 60 -21.21 15.19 20.57
C ASN A 60 -20.04 14.19 20.69
N ILE A 61 -18.86 14.54 20.19
CA ILE A 61 -17.64 13.73 20.34
C ILE A 61 -17.04 14.01 21.72
N PRO A 62 -16.68 12.98 22.51
CA PRO A 62 -16.03 13.18 23.82
C PRO A 62 -14.68 13.91 23.69
N GLU A 63 -14.21 14.52 24.77
CA GLU A 63 -12.87 15.13 24.84
C GLU A 63 -11.74 14.09 24.65
N PHE A 64 -10.72 14.45 23.89
CA PHE A 64 -9.57 13.59 23.55
C PHE A 64 -8.29 14.39 23.35
N ASP A 65 -7.15 13.70 23.45
CA ASP A 65 -5.80 14.27 23.25
C ASP A 65 -5.29 14.10 21.82
N VAL A 66 -5.68 13.00 21.15
CA VAL A 66 -5.17 12.61 19.81
C VAL A 66 -6.34 12.33 18.87
N LEU A 67 -6.36 13.00 17.71
CA LEU A 67 -7.21 12.59 16.59
C LEU A 67 -6.39 11.73 15.65
N CYS A 68 -6.87 10.53 15.32
CA CYS A 68 -6.26 9.74 14.27
C CYS A 68 -7.27 9.31 13.20
N GLY A 69 -6.78 9.02 11.98
CA GLY A 69 -7.62 8.55 10.90
C GLY A 69 -6.96 8.47 9.54
N GLY A 70 -7.36 7.44 8.77
CA GLY A 70 -6.99 7.27 7.37
C GLY A 70 -8.11 7.73 6.45
N PHE A 71 -8.14 9.00 6.06
CA PHE A 71 -9.22 9.54 5.24
C PHE A 71 -9.06 9.18 3.75
N PRO A 72 -10.17 8.95 3.01
CA PRO A 72 -10.09 8.60 1.60
C PRO A 72 -9.59 9.77 0.74
N CYS A 73 -8.77 9.44 -0.28
CA CYS A 73 -8.30 10.43 -1.26
C CYS A 73 -9.46 10.83 -2.18
N GLN A 74 -10.00 12.00 -1.96
CA GLN A 74 -11.03 12.63 -2.81
C GLN A 74 -10.46 13.90 -3.44
N ALA A 75 -11.00 14.29 -4.61
CA ALA A 75 -10.60 15.51 -5.27
C ALA A 75 -10.93 16.74 -4.39
N PHE A 76 -9.92 17.59 -4.15
CA PHE A 76 -10.07 18.82 -3.41
C PHE A 76 -10.56 19.92 -4.37
N SER A 77 -11.70 20.57 -4.08
CA SER A 77 -12.07 21.77 -4.79
C SER A 77 -11.44 23.00 -4.13
N ILE A 78 -10.75 23.82 -4.93
CA ILE A 78 -10.02 25.03 -4.48
C ILE A 78 -10.95 26.09 -3.84
N ALA A 79 -12.27 26.01 -4.07
CA ALA A 79 -13.26 26.93 -3.52
C ALA A 79 -13.40 26.91 -2.00
N GLY A 80 -12.75 25.95 -1.32
CA GLY A 80 -12.88 25.68 0.12
C GLY A 80 -12.33 26.76 1.05
N HIS A 81 -11.26 27.44 0.70
CA HIS A 81 -10.53 28.33 1.64
C HIS A 81 -11.26 29.63 2.06
N LYS A 82 -12.26 30.09 1.31
CA LYS A 82 -12.83 31.43 1.54
C LYS A 82 -14.14 31.47 2.35
N LEU A 83 -14.76 30.33 2.68
CA LEU A 83 -16.15 30.30 3.18
C LEU A 83 -16.38 29.66 4.56
N GLY A 84 -15.32 29.31 5.32
CA GLY A 84 -15.44 28.64 6.64
C GLY A 84 -15.71 27.13 6.54
N PHE A 85 -15.33 26.35 7.57
CA PHE A 85 -15.39 24.88 7.59
C PHE A 85 -16.81 24.29 7.66
N ASN A 86 -17.82 25.12 7.96
CA ASN A 86 -19.24 24.72 8.09
C ASN A 86 -20.02 24.67 6.78
N ASP A 87 -19.38 24.98 5.63
CA ASP A 87 -20.07 24.95 4.33
C ASP A 87 -20.12 23.52 3.78
N LYS A 88 -21.32 22.92 3.80
CA LYS A 88 -21.60 21.56 3.32
C LYS A 88 -21.31 21.34 1.81
N THR A 89 -21.03 22.38 1.07
CA THR A 89 -20.70 22.28 -0.38
C THR A 89 -19.26 21.86 -0.65
N LYS A 90 -18.40 21.74 0.37
CA LYS A 90 -16.96 21.51 0.25
C LYS A 90 -16.52 20.07 0.05
N GLY A 91 -17.40 19.11 0.23
CA GLY A 91 -17.38 17.79 -0.36
C GLY A 91 -16.21 16.83 -0.07
N THR A 92 -15.21 17.20 0.76
CA THR A 92 -14.13 16.27 1.08
C THR A 92 -14.08 15.98 2.58
N LEU A 93 -13.94 14.71 2.91
CA LEU A 93 -13.89 14.21 4.29
C LEU A 93 -12.72 14.77 5.11
N PHE A 94 -11.70 15.33 4.45
CA PHE A 94 -10.63 16.08 5.13
C PHE A 94 -11.17 17.32 5.87
N PHE A 95 -12.15 18.03 5.31
CA PHE A 95 -12.73 19.18 5.99
C PHE A 95 -13.62 18.79 7.18
N ASP A 96 -14.15 17.56 7.21
CA ASP A 96 -14.79 17.04 8.43
C ASP A 96 -13.77 16.81 9.54
N ILE A 97 -12.56 16.35 9.22
CA ILE A 97 -11.45 16.31 10.18
C ILE A 97 -11.14 17.73 10.67
N CYS A 98 -11.00 18.70 9.77
CA CYS A 98 -10.72 20.10 10.12
C CYS A 98 -11.78 20.69 11.05
N ARG A 99 -13.07 20.43 10.81
CA ARG A 99 -14.19 20.85 11.67
C ARG A 99 -14.06 20.31 13.09
N ILE A 100 -13.65 19.06 13.24
CA ILE A 100 -13.44 18.43 14.55
C ILE A 100 -12.19 18.98 15.23
N LEU A 101 -11.09 19.20 14.49
CA LEU A 101 -9.87 19.83 14.99
C LEU A 101 -10.13 21.27 15.46
N GLU A 102 -10.93 22.04 14.73
CA GLU A 102 -11.29 23.42 15.06
C GLU A 102 -12.07 23.49 16.38
N TYR A 103 -13.03 22.56 16.58
CA TYR A 103 -13.89 22.52 17.75
C TYR A 103 -13.14 22.05 19.01
N HIS A 104 -12.49 20.87 18.94
CA HIS A 104 -11.87 20.21 20.09
C HIS A 104 -10.45 20.68 20.39
N LYS A 105 -9.73 21.15 19.38
CA LYS A 105 -8.32 21.57 19.47
C LYS A 105 -7.45 20.56 20.24
N PRO A 106 -7.46 19.25 19.84
CA PRO A 106 -6.65 18.25 20.51
C PRO A 106 -5.16 18.60 20.44
N LYS A 107 -4.35 18.03 21.34
CA LYS A 107 -2.90 18.28 21.37
C LYS A 107 -2.21 17.78 20.10
N TYR A 108 -2.69 16.66 19.57
CA TYR A 108 -2.06 15.94 18.45
C TYR A 108 -3.10 15.47 17.43
N ALA A 109 -2.66 15.39 16.16
CA ALA A 109 -3.37 14.63 15.15
C ALA A 109 -2.38 13.78 14.34
N LEU A 110 -2.78 12.53 14.01
CA LEU A 110 -2.02 11.60 13.19
C LEU A 110 -2.92 11.08 12.08
N LEU A 111 -2.71 11.56 10.86
CA LEU A 111 -3.52 11.19 9.70
C LEU A 111 -2.72 10.37 8.70
N GLU A 112 -3.42 9.55 7.91
CA GLU A 112 -2.81 8.75 6.84
C GLU A 112 -3.57 8.94 5.53
N ASN A 113 -2.82 8.84 4.42
CA ASN A 113 -3.41 8.78 3.10
C ASN A 113 -2.49 8.03 2.11
N VAL A 114 -3.02 7.72 0.92
CA VAL A 114 -2.24 7.10 -0.15
C VAL A 114 -1.13 8.04 -0.63
N ARG A 115 0.00 7.46 -1.08
CA ARG A 115 1.16 8.21 -1.58
C ARG A 115 0.79 9.29 -2.60
N ASN A 116 -0.18 9.00 -3.47
CA ASN A 116 -0.56 9.90 -4.56
C ASN A 116 -1.03 11.29 -4.09
N ILE A 117 -1.49 11.43 -2.84
CA ILE A 117 -1.94 12.73 -2.31
C ILE A 117 -0.81 13.78 -2.29
N ALA A 118 0.44 13.31 -2.17
CA ALA A 118 1.63 14.18 -2.16
C ALA A 118 1.89 14.88 -3.51
N SER A 119 1.51 14.24 -4.63
CA SER A 119 1.73 14.77 -5.99
C SER A 119 0.44 15.07 -6.74
N HIS A 120 -0.72 14.82 -6.13
CA HIS A 120 -2.03 15.06 -6.74
C HIS A 120 -2.20 16.54 -7.09
N ASP A 121 -2.74 16.80 -8.29
CA ASP A 121 -2.94 18.15 -8.84
C ASP A 121 -1.65 19.01 -8.78
N ASN A 122 -0.52 18.43 -9.22
CA ASN A 122 0.80 19.08 -9.19
C ASN A 122 1.20 19.59 -7.79
N GLY A 123 0.83 18.86 -6.74
CA GLY A 123 1.14 19.19 -5.35
C GLY A 123 0.16 20.12 -4.65
N LYS A 124 -0.82 20.70 -5.36
CA LYS A 124 -1.80 21.64 -4.78
C LYS A 124 -2.65 21.01 -3.67
N THR A 125 -2.97 19.73 -3.81
CA THR A 125 -3.71 19.01 -2.77
C THR A 125 -2.93 18.97 -1.47
N TRP A 126 -1.64 18.69 -1.52
CA TRP A 126 -0.78 18.70 -0.34
C TRP A 126 -0.64 20.10 0.26
N GLU A 127 -0.42 21.11 -0.58
CA GLU A 127 -0.36 22.50 -0.15
C GLU A 127 -1.64 22.93 0.57
N THR A 128 -2.80 22.54 0.07
CA THR A 128 -4.09 22.80 0.74
C THR A 128 -4.17 22.15 2.11
N ILE A 129 -3.79 20.87 2.23
CA ILE A 129 -3.78 20.15 3.50
C ILE A 129 -2.84 20.84 4.50
N TYR A 130 -1.60 21.11 4.09
CA TYR A 130 -0.60 21.77 4.91
C TYR A 130 -1.08 23.13 5.41
N THR A 131 -1.50 24.03 4.50
CA THR A 131 -1.93 25.37 4.83
C THR A 131 -3.14 25.38 5.76
N THR A 132 -4.12 24.50 5.50
CA THR A 132 -5.34 24.40 6.34
C THR A 132 -5.00 23.96 7.77
N LEU A 133 -4.13 22.98 7.95
CA LEU A 133 -3.72 22.51 9.28
C LEU A 133 -2.87 23.55 10.01
N ASP A 134 -2.01 24.28 9.28
CA ASP A 134 -1.24 25.39 9.85
C ASP A 134 -2.13 26.55 10.31
N GLU A 135 -3.14 26.93 9.53
CA GLU A 135 -4.15 27.95 9.86
C GLU A 135 -5.01 27.52 11.07
N LEU A 136 -5.29 26.23 11.25
CA LEU A 136 -5.96 25.68 12.43
C LEU A 136 -5.09 25.69 13.70
N GLY A 137 -3.84 26.14 13.59
CA GLY A 137 -2.94 26.29 14.73
C GLY A 137 -2.10 25.05 15.03
N TYR A 138 -1.81 24.21 14.04
CA TYR A 138 -0.94 23.05 14.18
C TYR A 138 0.40 23.23 13.47
N ASN A 139 1.47 22.77 14.11
CA ASN A 139 2.76 22.53 13.47
C ASN A 139 2.66 21.23 12.66
N VAL A 140 2.95 21.30 11.36
CA VAL A 140 2.91 20.20 10.39
C VAL A 140 4.14 20.30 9.50
N PHE A 141 4.66 19.17 9.01
CA PHE A 141 5.76 19.23 8.05
C PHE A 141 5.29 19.79 6.70
N LYS A 142 6.08 20.71 6.16
CA LYS A 142 5.82 21.26 4.81
C LYS A 142 5.93 20.19 3.73
N GLU A 143 6.89 19.27 3.87
CA GLU A 143 7.08 18.14 2.95
C GLU A 143 6.31 16.91 3.47
N PRO A 144 5.63 16.16 2.57
CA PRO A 144 4.87 14.98 2.98
C PRO A 144 5.79 13.85 3.47
N SER A 145 5.49 13.30 4.65
CA SER A 145 6.21 12.14 5.21
C SER A 145 5.74 10.84 4.55
N ILE A 146 6.43 10.39 3.50
CA ILE A 146 6.12 9.15 2.79
C ILE A 146 6.88 8.00 3.46
N PHE A 147 6.16 6.96 3.87
CA PHE A 147 6.74 5.83 4.56
C PHE A 147 6.13 4.50 4.11
N SER A 148 6.89 3.42 4.27
CA SER A 148 6.47 2.07 3.88
C SER A 148 6.90 1.02 4.91
N PRO A 149 6.07 0.01 5.21
CA PRO A 149 6.36 -1.04 6.19
C PRO A 149 7.71 -1.75 5.99
N HIS A 150 8.15 -1.95 4.73
CA HIS A 150 9.43 -2.63 4.49
C HIS A 150 10.64 -1.85 4.99
N TYR A 151 10.52 -0.55 5.24
CA TYR A 151 11.60 0.26 5.83
C TYR A 151 11.94 -0.17 7.26
N ILE A 152 10.97 -0.70 7.98
CA ILE A 152 11.13 -1.18 9.36
C ILE A 152 11.15 -2.70 9.49
N GLY A 153 11.38 -3.43 8.39
CA GLY A 153 11.54 -4.89 8.40
C GLY A 153 10.26 -5.69 8.21
N ILE A 154 9.14 -5.05 7.87
CA ILE A 154 7.88 -5.74 7.55
C ILE A 154 7.85 -5.99 6.04
N PRO A 155 7.65 -7.23 5.55
CA PRO A 155 7.85 -7.57 4.15
C PRO A 155 6.70 -7.09 3.23
N GLN A 156 6.33 -5.81 3.31
CA GLN A 156 5.32 -5.19 2.47
C GLN A 156 5.78 -3.85 1.92
N HIS A 157 5.80 -3.70 0.59
CA HIS A 157 5.98 -2.40 -0.06
C HIS A 157 4.61 -1.70 -0.19
N ARG A 158 4.33 -0.79 0.75
CA ARG A 158 3.08 -0.04 0.83
C ARG A 158 3.37 1.41 1.24
N GLU A 159 3.69 2.27 0.29
CA GLU A 159 3.95 3.68 0.57
C GLU A 159 2.67 4.43 0.91
N ARG A 160 2.72 5.16 2.02
CA ARG A 160 1.65 6.03 2.53
C ARG A 160 2.22 7.35 3.00
N VAL A 161 1.42 8.39 2.91
CA VAL A 161 1.71 9.68 3.52
C VAL A 161 1.18 9.67 4.95
N PHE A 162 2.04 9.99 5.92
CA PHE A 162 1.66 10.22 7.29
C PHE A 162 1.75 11.71 7.61
N ILE A 163 0.68 12.26 8.19
CA ILE A 163 0.55 13.68 8.53
C ILE A 163 0.55 13.77 10.05
N MET A 164 1.66 14.25 10.61
CA MET A 164 1.82 14.49 12.04
C MET A 164 1.53 15.95 12.35
N CYS A 165 0.66 16.18 13.32
CA CYS A 165 0.25 17.52 13.75
C CYS A 165 0.46 17.67 15.26
N VAL A 166 1.18 18.72 15.69
CA VAL A 166 1.30 19.15 17.07
C VAL A 166 0.70 20.53 17.20
N ARG A 167 -0.24 20.75 18.12
CA ARG A 167 -0.83 22.08 18.33
C ARG A 167 0.26 23.08 18.76
N LYS A 168 0.31 24.26 18.14
CA LYS A 168 1.43 25.22 18.26
C LYS A 168 1.75 25.64 19.70
N ASP A 169 0.75 25.66 20.60
CA ASP A 169 0.95 26.00 22.03
C ASP A 169 1.52 24.83 22.87
N ILE A 170 1.51 23.60 22.34
CA ILE A 170 2.07 22.42 23.02
C ILE A 170 3.58 22.30 22.76
N GLY A 171 4.04 22.68 21.58
CA GLY A 171 5.46 22.63 21.21
C GLY A 171 5.71 22.50 19.73
N GLU A 172 6.97 22.34 19.38
CA GLU A 172 7.39 22.12 18.01
C GLU A 172 7.34 20.65 17.65
N LEU A 173 7.14 20.37 16.36
CA LEU A 173 7.27 19.03 15.79
C LEU A 173 8.73 18.86 15.33
N PRO A 174 9.56 18.00 15.99
CA PRO A 174 10.94 17.80 15.58
C PRO A 174 11.02 17.29 14.13
N PRO A 175 12.08 17.65 13.36
CA PRO A 175 12.22 17.18 11.98
C PRO A 175 12.33 15.66 11.90
N PHE A 176 11.42 15.02 11.17
CA PHE A 176 11.43 13.58 10.90
C PHE A 176 12.21 13.30 9.62
N HIS A 177 13.27 12.51 9.73
CA HIS A 177 14.08 12.08 8.60
C HIS A 177 14.15 10.55 8.53
N PHE A 178 13.97 10.01 7.34
CA PHE A 178 14.18 8.61 7.07
C PHE A 178 15.13 8.45 5.86
N ASN A 179 16.25 7.76 6.07
CA ASN A 179 17.16 7.44 5.00
C ASN A 179 16.79 6.06 4.42
N THR A 180 16.35 6.03 3.18
CA THR A 180 15.99 4.78 2.47
C THR A 180 17.17 3.80 2.28
N LYS A 181 18.39 4.20 2.64
CA LYS A 181 19.55 3.28 2.69
C LYS A 181 19.59 2.46 3.98
N ASN A 182 18.88 2.89 5.03
CA ASN A 182 18.84 2.23 6.34
C ASN A 182 17.61 1.32 6.48
N ILE A 183 17.22 0.65 5.40
CA ILE A 183 16.09 -0.29 5.39
C ILE A 183 16.45 -1.53 6.23
N LYS A 184 15.62 -1.85 7.23
CA LYS A 184 15.78 -3.07 8.02
C LYS A 184 15.55 -4.31 7.14
N PRO A 185 16.41 -5.35 7.24
CA PRO A 185 16.19 -6.58 6.49
C PRO A 185 14.82 -7.19 6.80
N CYS A 186 14.15 -7.68 5.77
CA CYS A 186 12.88 -8.40 5.91
C CYS A 186 12.88 -9.67 5.07
N THR A 187 12.11 -10.65 5.49
CA THR A 187 11.82 -11.86 4.74
C THR A 187 10.34 -12.11 4.69
N ILE A 188 9.84 -12.60 3.54
CA ILE A 188 8.43 -12.96 3.40
C ILE A 188 8.03 -14.09 4.35
N ASP A 189 8.98 -14.95 4.74
CA ASP A 189 8.71 -16.08 5.64
C ASP A 189 8.25 -15.63 7.03
N SER A 190 8.58 -14.39 7.43
CA SER A 190 8.18 -13.85 8.75
C SER A 190 6.66 -13.73 8.94
N ILE A 191 5.89 -13.69 7.85
CA ILE A 191 4.42 -13.58 7.90
C ILE A 191 3.71 -14.86 7.45
N LEU A 192 4.43 -15.78 6.79
CA LEU A 192 3.82 -16.99 6.23
C LEU A 192 3.51 -18.00 7.34
N LEU A 193 2.36 -18.63 7.21
CA LEU A 193 2.01 -19.85 7.98
C LEU A 193 2.72 -21.06 7.37
N ASN A 194 3.00 -22.09 8.19
CA ASN A 194 3.31 -23.38 7.61
C ASN A 194 2.05 -23.95 6.94
N ASP A 195 2.25 -24.67 5.84
CA ASP A 195 1.11 -25.16 5.06
C ASP A 195 0.23 -26.13 5.86
N GLU A 196 0.82 -26.87 6.81
CA GLU A 196 0.12 -27.78 7.75
C GLU A 196 -0.74 -27.04 8.79
N ASP A 197 -0.45 -25.77 9.07
CA ASP A 197 -1.20 -24.95 10.03
C ASP A 197 -2.42 -24.26 9.38
N ILE A 198 -2.65 -24.44 8.08
CA ILE A 198 -3.75 -23.84 7.32
C ILE A 198 -4.89 -24.86 7.20
N GLU A 199 -6.04 -24.57 7.85
CA GLU A 199 -7.19 -25.49 7.97
C GLU A 199 -7.69 -26.04 6.62
N ASP A 200 -7.80 -25.18 5.60
CA ASP A 200 -8.16 -25.59 4.23
C ASP A 200 -7.15 -25.04 3.22
N ILE A 201 -5.97 -25.63 3.22
CA ILE A 201 -4.91 -25.19 2.30
C ILE A 201 -5.29 -25.36 0.83
N SER A 202 -6.15 -26.34 0.52
CA SER A 202 -6.56 -26.62 -0.87
C SER A 202 -7.28 -25.43 -1.50
N HIS A 203 -8.01 -24.66 -0.67
CA HIS A 203 -8.71 -23.44 -1.07
C HIS A 203 -7.75 -22.35 -1.58
N TYR A 204 -6.54 -22.27 -1.03
CA TYR A 204 -5.53 -21.27 -1.41
C TYR A 204 -4.60 -21.72 -2.52
N LYS A 205 -4.55 -23.01 -2.85
CA LYS A 205 -3.68 -23.53 -3.91
C LYS A 205 -4.07 -23.00 -5.28
N LEU A 206 -3.06 -22.80 -6.11
CA LEU A 206 -3.29 -22.52 -7.53
C LEU A 206 -3.93 -23.75 -8.18
N ARG A 207 -4.85 -23.49 -9.10
CA ARG A 207 -5.42 -24.53 -9.96
C ARG A 207 -4.39 -24.98 -11.00
N ASP A 208 -4.54 -26.19 -11.52
CA ASP A 208 -3.63 -26.75 -12.52
C ASP A 208 -3.52 -25.88 -13.78
N ASP A 209 -4.64 -25.25 -14.21
CA ASP A 209 -4.63 -24.33 -15.35
C ASP A 209 -3.82 -23.06 -15.10
N GLN A 210 -3.76 -22.61 -13.85
CA GLN A 210 -2.94 -21.46 -13.44
C GLN A 210 -1.46 -21.86 -13.33
N ILE A 211 -1.16 -23.05 -12.83
CA ILE A 211 0.21 -23.58 -12.77
C ILE A 211 0.77 -23.73 -14.18
N GLU A 212 0.05 -24.38 -15.08
CA GLU A 212 0.46 -24.54 -16.49
C GLU A 212 0.72 -23.19 -17.17
N TRP A 213 -0.17 -22.23 -16.94
CA TRP A 213 0.00 -20.87 -17.47
C TRP A 213 1.26 -20.18 -16.93
N ILE A 214 1.54 -20.28 -15.63
CA ILE A 214 2.74 -19.71 -15.01
C ILE A 214 3.99 -20.44 -15.48
N ASP A 215 3.94 -21.77 -15.66
CA ASP A 215 5.04 -22.57 -16.19
C ASP A 215 5.41 -22.16 -17.62
N ASN A 216 4.44 -21.83 -18.46
CA ASN A 216 4.71 -21.27 -19.79
C ASN A 216 5.51 -19.96 -19.71
N TRP A 217 5.14 -19.05 -18.82
CA TRP A 217 5.89 -17.81 -18.60
C TRP A 217 7.25 -18.06 -17.92
N ASN A 218 7.35 -19.07 -17.08
CA ASN A 218 8.62 -19.46 -16.47
C ASN A 218 9.61 -19.99 -17.52
N GLU A 219 9.16 -20.82 -18.44
CA GLU A 219 9.94 -21.26 -19.60
C GLU A 219 10.39 -20.06 -20.45
N PHE A 220 9.49 -19.10 -20.71
CA PHE A 220 9.82 -17.87 -21.44
C PHE A 220 10.98 -17.12 -20.78
N ILE A 221 10.86 -16.80 -19.47
CA ILE A 221 11.85 -15.96 -18.79
C ILE A 221 13.21 -16.66 -18.62
N GLN A 222 13.24 -17.99 -18.58
CA GLN A 222 14.45 -18.79 -18.45
C GLN A 222 15.23 -18.92 -19.77
N ASN A 223 14.57 -18.79 -20.92
CA ASN A 223 15.18 -19.07 -22.23
C ASN A 223 15.31 -17.84 -23.13
N ILE A 224 14.69 -16.72 -22.75
CA ILE A 224 14.82 -15.47 -23.52
C ILE A 224 16.27 -14.97 -23.50
N LYS A 225 16.82 -14.67 -24.67
CA LYS A 225 18.17 -14.08 -24.81
C LYS A 225 18.05 -12.58 -24.84
N CYS A 226 18.57 -11.90 -23.82
CA CYS A 226 18.63 -10.46 -23.69
C CYS A 226 19.74 -10.07 -22.72
N ASP A 227 20.32 -8.88 -22.86
CA ASP A 227 21.35 -8.37 -21.97
C ASP A 227 20.81 -8.13 -20.56
N LYS A 228 19.56 -7.66 -20.47
CA LYS A 228 18.79 -7.49 -19.25
C LYS A 228 17.37 -7.98 -19.43
N LEU A 229 16.84 -8.64 -18.41
CA LEU A 229 15.46 -9.10 -18.43
C LEU A 229 14.50 -7.93 -18.66
N PRO A 230 13.42 -8.12 -19.48
CA PRO A 230 12.56 -7.04 -19.93
C PRO A 230 11.88 -6.32 -18.76
N GLY A 231 12.19 -5.04 -18.54
CA GLY A 231 11.54 -4.18 -17.56
C GLY A 231 10.26 -3.49 -18.06
N PHE A 232 9.75 -3.90 -19.22
CA PHE A 232 8.54 -3.38 -19.84
C PHE A 232 7.45 -4.46 -19.90
N ASN A 233 6.21 -4.05 -20.21
CA ASN A 233 5.08 -4.98 -20.33
C ASN A 233 5.25 -5.87 -21.55
N ILE A 234 5.32 -7.19 -21.32
CA ILE A 234 5.45 -8.19 -22.38
C ILE A 234 4.06 -8.58 -22.85
N TRP A 235 3.81 -8.39 -24.14
CA TRP A 235 2.55 -8.73 -24.82
C TRP A 235 2.84 -9.76 -25.92
N SER A 236 2.55 -11.04 -25.67
CA SER A 236 2.84 -12.11 -26.61
C SER A 236 2.04 -12.02 -27.91
N GLU A 237 0.97 -11.24 -27.95
CA GLU A 237 0.21 -10.91 -29.15
C GLU A 237 1.02 -10.08 -30.18
N CYS A 238 2.12 -9.47 -29.74
CA CYS A 238 3.07 -8.73 -30.58
C CYS A 238 4.25 -9.58 -31.07
N PHE A 239 4.28 -10.88 -30.80
CA PHE A 239 5.33 -11.80 -31.24
C PHE A 239 5.02 -12.35 -32.63
N CYS A 240 5.06 -11.48 -33.62
CA CYS A 240 4.78 -11.76 -35.03
C CYS A 240 5.45 -10.70 -35.91
N PRO A 241 5.54 -10.94 -37.26
CA PRO A 241 5.93 -9.87 -38.19
C PRO A 241 5.11 -8.60 -37.96
N LEU A 242 5.72 -7.45 -38.22
CA LEU A 242 5.08 -6.16 -37.90
C LEU A 242 3.76 -5.99 -38.66
N GLU A 243 3.69 -6.43 -39.91
CA GLU A 243 2.51 -6.38 -40.76
C GLU A 243 1.36 -7.28 -40.26
N GLU A 244 1.67 -8.33 -39.51
CA GLU A 244 0.70 -9.24 -38.90
C GLU A 244 0.28 -8.81 -37.48
N ASN A 245 0.91 -7.74 -36.96
CA ASN A 245 0.65 -7.26 -35.59
C ASN A 245 -0.78 -6.72 -35.46
N PRO A 246 -1.56 -7.11 -34.44
CA PRO A 246 -2.96 -6.66 -34.24
C PRO A 246 -3.15 -5.15 -34.23
N TYR A 247 -2.07 -4.39 -34.00
CA TYR A 247 -2.08 -2.93 -33.88
C TYR A 247 -1.52 -2.23 -35.13
N TYR A 248 -1.08 -2.96 -36.17
CA TYR A 248 -0.37 -2.41 -37.32
C TYR A 248 -1.14 -1.27 -38.01
N GLU A 249 -2.39 -1.52 -38.38
CA GLU A 249 -3.23 -0.54 -39.11
C GLU A 249 -3.59 0.72 -38.31
N ILE A 250 -3.47 0.65 -36.99
CA ILE A 250 -3.84 1.76 -36.07
C ILE A 250 -2.63 2.35 -35.35
N MET A 251 -1.42 1.93 -35.70
CA MET A 251 -0.18 2.29 -35.00
C MET A 251 -0.04 3.81 -34.81
N ASP A 252 -0.28 4.57 -35.87
CA ASP A 252 -0.15 6.05 -35.85
C ASP A 252 -1.18 6.75 -34.98
N LYS A 253 -2.29 6.07 -34.66
CA LYS A 253 -3.37 6.61 -33.81
C LYS A 253 -3.18 6.25 -32.32
N LEU A 254 -2.20 5.41 -32.00
CA LEU A 254 -1.97 5.00 -30.63
C LEU A 254 -1.15 6.02 -29.84
N PRO A 255 -1.38 6.14 -28.53
CA PRO A 255 -0.51 6.92 -27.65
C PRO A 255 0.94 6.44 -27.71
N ASP A 256 1.91 7.33 -27.52
CA ASP A 256 3.35 7.06 -27.63
C ASP A 256 3.79 5.86 -26.76
N TRP A 257 3.37 5.82 -25.49
CA TRP A 257 3.71 4.74 -24.59
C TRP A 257 3.26 3.35 -25.09
N LYS A 258 2.15 3.31 -25.82
CA LYS A 258 1.62 2.04 -26.35
C LYS A 258 2.39 1.62 -27.59
N ARG A 259 2.70 2.55 -28.51
CA ARG A 259 3.58 2.31 -29.66
C ARG A 259 4.95 1.80 -29.21
N ASP A 260 5.57 2.47 -28.24
CA ASP A 260 6.84 2.05 -27.66
C ASP A 260 6.79 0.64 -27.10
N THR A 261 5.71 0.28 -26.40
CA THR A 261 5.52 -1.05 -25.84
C THR A 261 5.43 -2.10 -26.96
N ILE A 262 4.66 -1.84 -28.02
CA ILE A 262 4.51 -2.74 -29.18
C ILE A 262 5.86 -2.94 -29.86
N MET A 263 6.60 -1.86 -30.15
CA MET A 263 7.90 -1.93 -30.82
C MET A 263 8.96 -2.65 -29.98
N LYS A 264 8.96 -2.48 -28.65
CA LYS A 264 9.84 -3.24 -27.74
C LYS A 264 9.52 -4.74 -27.77
N ASN A 265 8.24 -5.12 -27.83
CA ASN A 265 7.84 -6.52 -27.92
C ASN A 265 8.16 -7.13 -29.30
N TYR A 266 7.96 -6.37 -30.39
CA TYR A 266 8.36 -6.77 -31.71
C TYR A 266 9.87 -7.03 -31.78
N LYS A 267 10.69 -6.08 -31.29
CA LYS A 267 12.14 -6.26 -31.25
C LYS A 267 12.56 -7.47 -30.42
N LEU A 268 11.96 -7.67 -29.27
CA LEU A 268 12.21 -8.83 -28.42
C LEU A 268 11.92 -10.15 -29.15
N TRP A 269 10.83 -10.21 -29.92
CA TRP A 269 10.50 -11.33 -30.76
C TRP A 269 11.51 -11.50 -31.90
N GLU A 270 11.88 -10.45 -32.59
CA GLU A 270 12.84 -10.49 -33.70
C GLU A 270 14.21 -11.00 -33.23
N ASP A 271 14.71 -10.50 -32.08
CA ASP A 271 15.98 -10.94 -31.48
C ASP A 271 15.93 -12.41 -30.98
N ASN A 272 14.74 -12.98 -30.77
CA ASN A 272 14.52 -14.33 -30.24
C ASN A 272 13.58 -15.19 -31.12
N LYS A 273 13.50 -14.90 -32.40
CA LYS A 273 12.46 -15.40 -33.32
C LYS A 273 12.26 -16.90 -33.25
N GLU A 274 13.34 -17.70 -33.36
CA GLU A 274 13.25 -19.15 -33.36
C GLU A 274 12.64 -19.72 -32.07
N PHE A 275 13.10 -19.24 -30.92
CA PHE A 275 12.61 -19.66 -29.61
C PHE A 275 11.16 -19.23 -29.41
N LEU A 276 10.87 -17.95 -29.63
CA LEU A 276 9.54 -17.39 -29.34
C LEU A 276 8.45 -17.90 -30.25
N THR A 277 8.75 -18.23 -31.49
CA THR A 277 7.78 -18.86 -32.39
C THR A 277 7.37 -20.24 -31.85
N LYS A 278 8.33 -21.10 -31.51
CA LYS A 278 8.06 -22.43 -30.91
C LYS A 278 7.35 -22.33 -29.56
N TRP A 279 7.80 -21.43 -28.72
CA TRP A 279 7.20 -21.18 -27.41
C TRP A 279 5.74 -20.72 -27.54
N LEU A 280 5.45 -19.78 -28.45
CA LEU A 280 4.10 -19.26 -28.68
C LEU A 280 3.15 -20.31 -29.22
N GLU A 281 3.61 -21.17 -30.16
CA GLU A 281 2.85 -22.30 -30.65
C GLU A 281 2.49 -23.29 -29.53
N LYS A 282 3.44 -23.57 -28.63
CA LYS A 282 3.21 -24.40 -27.46
C LYS A 282 2.21 -23.74 -26.49
N ALA A 283 2.41 -22.47 -26.15
CA ALA A 283 1.54 -21.73 -25.22
C ALA A 283 0.10 -21.61 -25.73
N LYS A 284 -0.09 -21.40 -27.05
CA LYS A 284 -1.42 -21.33 -27.70
C LYS A 284 -2.18 -22.68 -27.76
N LYS A 285 -1.52 -23.82 -27.55
CA LYS A 285 -2.21 -25.10 -27.36
C LYS A 285 -3.08 -25.11 -26.12
N ASN A 286 -2.69 -24.36 -25.09
CA ASN A 286 -3.57 -24.04 -24.00
C ASN A 286 -4.64 -23.04 -24.47
N LYS A 287 -5.89 -23.53 -24.65
CA LYS A 287 -7.04 -22.74 -25.14
C LYS A 287 -7.32 -21.48 -24.34
N ASN A 288 -6.74 -21.35 -23.15
CA ASN A 288 -6.89 -20.21 -22.25
C ASN A 288 -5.75 -19.18 -22.36
N PHE A 289 -4.75 -19.39 -23.21
CA PHE A 289 -3.62 -18.45 -23.36
C PHE A 289 -3.98 -17.29 -24.28
N PHE A 290 -4.84 -16.39 -23.78
CA PHE A 290 -5.25 -15.16 -24.45
C PHE A 290 -5.55 -14.05 -23.42
N GLY A 291 -5.72 -12.81 -23.90
CA GLY A 291 -6.05 -11.66 -23.05
C GLY A 291 -5.00 -11.42 -21.98
N SER A 292 -5.39 -11.39 -20.71
CA SER A 292 -4.46 -11.16 -19.60
C SER A 292 -3.45 -12.29 -19.41
N LYS A 293 -3.80 -13.54 -19.77
CA LYS A 293 -2.88 -14.68 -19.67
C LYS A 293 -1.73 -14.61 -20.70
N ALA A 294 -1.92 -13.86 -21.78
CA ALA A 294 -0.91 -13.61 -22.81
C ALA A 294 0.00 -12.40 -22.50
N LYS A 295 -0.01 -11.91 -21.26
CA LYS A 295 0.74 -10.71 -20.82
C LYS A 295 1.52 -10.98 -19.54
N LEU A 296 2.78 -10.47 -19.51
CA LEU A 296 3.68 -10.59 -18.37
C LEU A 296 4.26 -9.20 -18.03
N GLU A 297 4.27 -8.86 -16.75
CA GLU A 297 4.98 -7.72 -16.19
C GLU A 297 6.13 -8.23 -15.30
N TRP A 298 7.34 -8.31 -15.85
CA TRP A 298 8.51 -8.70 -15.08
C TRP A 298 9.05 -7.52 -14.29
N GLN A 299 8.91 -7.55 -12.97
CA GLN A 299 9.37 -6.52 -12.04
C GLN A 299 10.34 -7.09 -10.97
N ALA A 300 10.87 -8.28 -11.21
CA ALA A 300 11.81 -8.90 -10.28
C ALA A 300 13.27 -8.45 -10.51
N GLY A 301 13.50 -7.59 -11.51
CA GLY A 301 14.84 -7.13 -11.88
C GLY A 301 15.70 -8.21 -12.56
N ASP A 302 17.01 -7.98 -12.66
CA ASP A 302 17.92 -8.96 -13.18
C ASP A 302 18.18 -10.07 -12.18
N MET A 303 18.03 -11.31 -12.63
CA MET A 303 18.31 -12.52 -11.88
C MET A 303 19.22 -13.43 -12.72
N LYS A 304 20.29 -13.93 -12.13
CA LYS A 304 21.25 -14.81 -12.83
C LYS A 304 20.58 -16.11 -13.36
N ASN A 305 19.67 -16.67 -12.56
CA ASN A 305 18.86 -17.84 -12.92
C ASN A 305 17.39 -17.48 -12.63
N PRO A 306 16.70 -16.81 -13.58
CA PRO A 306 15.33 -16.36 -13.34
C PRO A 306 14.39 -17.55 -13.18
N ASN A 307 13.58 -17.53 -12.10
CA ASN A 307 12.57 -18.52 -11.83
C ASN A 307 11.34 -17.82 -11.21
N ILE A 308 10.23 -17.84 -11.92
CA ILE A 308 8.98 -17.23 -11.47
C ILE A 308 8.51 -17.82 -10.13
N TRP A 309 8.74 -19.13 -9.91
CA TRP A 309 8.35 -19.80 -8.68
C TRP A 309 9.15 -19.36 -7.45
N GLU A 310 10.31 -18.74 -7.61
CA GLU A 310 11.05 -18.10 -6.52
C GLU A 310 10.57 -16.69 -6.20
N CYS A 311 9.55 -16.20 -6.93
CA CYS A 311 9.05 -14.84 -6.90
C CYS A 311 7.68 -14.75 -6.22
N ILE A 312 7.25 -13.52 -5.97
CA ILE A 312 5.88 -13.18 -5.60
C ILE A 312 5.16 -12.75 -6.88
N MET A 313 3.95 -13.26 -7.06
CA MET A 313 3.15 -12.96 -8.25
C MET A 313 1.83 -12.30 -7.88
N GLN A 314 1.30 -11.53 -8.82
CA GLN A 314 -0.07 -11.03 -8.82
C GLN A 314 -0.72 -11.38 -10.16
N ILE A 315 -1.83 -12.10 -10.09
CA ILE A 315 -2.68 -12.39 -11.25
C ILE A 315 -3.60 -11.17 -11.44
N ARG A 316 -3.46 -10.47 -12.56
CA ARG A 316 -4.17 -9.21 -12.83
C ARG A 316 -4.88 -9.24 -14.18
N GLN A 317 -5.83 -8.32 -14.37
CA GLN A 317 -6.44 -8.10 -15.68
C GLN A 317 -5.41 -7.64 -16.74
N SER A 318 -4.35 -6.97 -16.31
CA SER A 318 -3.23 -6.52 -17.17
C SER A 318 -2.18 -7.60 -17.44
N GLY A 319 -2.28 -8.79 -16.84
CA GLY A 319 -1.33 -9.88 -16.98
C GLY A 319 -0.79 -10.43 -15.67
N LEU A 320 0.15 -11.36 -15.78
CA LEU A 320 0.92 -11.88 -14.65
C LEU A 320 2.00 -10.85 -14.27
N ARG A 321 1.90 -10.29 -13.07
CA ARG A 321 2.97 -9.44 -12.54
C ARG A 321 3.86 -10.26 -11.62
N VAL A 322 5.17 -10.23 -11.86
CA VAL A 322 6.19 -10.96 -11.10
C VAL A 322 7.11 -9.98 -10.40
N LYS A 323 7.26 -10.12 -9.09
CA LYS A 323 8.15 -9.33 -8.25
C LYS A 323 9.15 -10.21 -7.51
N LYS A 324 10.30 -9.66 -7.19
CA LYS A 324 11.31 -10.36 -6.38
C LYS A 324 10.69 -10.82 -5.05
N GLY A 325 11.06 -12.02 -4.60
CA GLY A 325 10.53 -12.66 -3.39
C GLY A 325 11.00 -12.06 -2.06
N THR A 326 11.33 -10.77 -1.99
CA THR A 326 11.83 -10.12 -0.78
C THR A 326 10.73 -9.45 0.05
N TYR A 327 9.71 -8.92 -0.60
CA TYR A 327 8.55 -8.30 0.05
C TYR A 327 7.32 -8.34 -0.86
N PHE A 328 6.16 -8.36 -0.23
CA PHE A 328 4.87 -8.31 -0.92
C PHE A 328 4.54 -6.90 -1.42
N PRO A 329 3.85 -6.77 -2.55
CA PRO A 329 3.23 -5.51 -2.93
C PRO A 329 2.13 -5.12 -1.93
N ALA A 330 1.71 -3.86 -1.97
CA ALA A 330 0.58 -3.38 -1.17
C ALA A 330 -0.64 -4.28 -1.38
N LEU A 331 -1.27 -4.68 -0.28
CA LEU A 331 -2.61 -5.28 -0.34
C LEU A 331 -3.58 -4.26 -0.94
N VAL A 332 -4.44 -4.74 -1.80
CA VAL A 332 -5.49 -3.94 -2.45
C VAL A 332 -6.86 -4.44 -1.98
N ALA A 333 -7.87 -3.56 -2.02
CA ALA A 333 -9.22 -3.84 -1.54
C ALA A 333 -10.01 -4.77 -2.49
N VAL A 334 -9.38 -5.84 -2.95
CA VAL A 334 -9.97 -6.86 -3.82
C VAL A 334 -9.62 -8.25 -3.32
N THR A 335 -10.43 -9.25 -3.66
CA THR A 335 -10.24 -10.65 -3.25
C THR A 335 -8.96 -11.30 -3.78
N GLN A 336 -8.33 -10.69 -4.77
CA GLN A 336 -7.16 -11.26 -5.41
C GLN A 336 -5.88 -10.87 -4.66
N THR A 337 -5.35 -11.78 -3.87
CA THR A 337 -4.11 -11.60 -3.12
C THR A 337 -2.88 -11.94 -3.95
N SER A 338 -1.70 -11.77 -3.37
CA SER A 338 -0.46 -12.22 -3.98
C SER A 338 -0.33 -13.74 -3.91
N VAL A 339 0.30 -14.31 -4.94
CA VAL A 339 0.72 -15.71 -4.96
C VAL A 339 2.14 -15.81 -4.42
N VAL A 340 2.34 -16.71 -3.47
CA VAL A 340 3.66 -17.13 -2.99
C VAL A 340 4.18 -18.22 -3.92
N GLY A 341 5.11 -17.88 -4.81
CA GLY A 341 5.55 -18.80 -5.87
C GLY A 341 6.06 -20.14 -5.35
N LYS A 342 6.96 -20.13 -4.35
CA LYS A 342 7.50 -21.36 -3.71
C LYS A 342 6.44 -22.29 -3.13
N ARG A 343 5.31 -21.74 -2.70
CA ARG A 343 4.20 -22.48 -2.09
C ARG A 343 3.08 -22.81 -3.09
N LYS A 344 3.15 -22.26 -4.30
CA LYS A 344 2.12 -22.37 -5.36
C LYS A 344 0.71 -22.08 -4.85
N ARG A 345 0.58 -21.06 -3.97
CA ARG A 345 -0.69 -20.69 -3.35
C ARG A 345 -0.82 -19.18 -3.13
N PHE A 346 -2.04 -18.72 -2.97
CA PHE A 346 -2.36 -17.37 -2.54
C PHE A 346 -2.05 -17.18 -1.05
N LEU A 347 -1.92 -15.91 -0.63
CA LEU A 347 -1.91 -15.55 0.78
C LEU A 347 -3.28 -15.81 1.43
N THR A 348 -3.25 -16.31 2.67
CA THR A 348 -4.43 -16.43 3.52
C THR A 348 -4.82 -15.09 4.13
N GLN A 349 -6.04 -14.97 4.69
CA GLN A 349 -6.46 -13.77 5.43
C GLN A 349 -5.54 -13.51 6.63
N ARG A 350 -5.10 -14.59 7.35
CA ARG A 350 -4.19 -14.45 8.48
C ARG A 350 -2.83 -13.88 8.07
N GLU A 351 -2.28 -14.34 6.98
CA GLU A 351 -1.03 -13.81 6.45
C GLU A 351 -1.17 -12.36 5.98
N CYS A 352 -2.32 -12.00 5.39
CA CYS A 352 -2.64 -10.61 5.07
C CYS A 352 -2.79 -9.73 6.32
N ALA A 353 -3.35 -10.25 7.41
CA ALA A 353 -3.43 -9.55 8.69
C ALA A 353 -2.03 -9.33 9.30
N ARG A 354 -1.15 -10.34 9.25
CA ARG A 354 0.26 -10.21 9.66
C ARG A 354 1.03 -9.18 8.83
N LEU A 355 0.75 -9.07 7.51
CA LEU A 355 1.31 -7.99 6.67
C LEU A 355 0.88 -6.59 7.13
N GLN A 356 -0.29 -6.44 7.73
CA GLN A 356 -0.74 -5.20 8.36
C GLN A 356 -0.28 -5.08 9.82
N SER A 357 0.54 -6.03 10.29
CA SER A 357 1.03 -6.11 11.68
C SER A 357 -0.09 -6.21 12.72
N LEU A 358 -1.23 -6.78 12.32
CA LEU A 358 -2.31 -7.14 13.22
C LEU A 358 -1.92 -8.41 13.99
N PRO A 359 -2.28 -8.55 15.28
CA PRO A 359 -1.96 -9.74 16.08
C PRO A 359 -2.70 -10.97 15.57
N ASP A 360 -2.18 -12.17 15.86
CA ASP A 360 -2.82 -13.42 15.45
C ASP A 360 -4.19 -13.65 16.12
N THR A 361 -4.48 -12.93 17.20
CA THR A 361 -5.80 -12.91 17.85
C THR A 361 -6.82 -12.02 17.13
N PHE A 362 -6.40 -11.24 16.14
CA PHE A 362 -7.31 -10.34 15.41
C PHE A 362 -8.39 -11.14 14.67
N ILE A 363 -9.64 -10.75 14.87
CA ILE A 363 -10.83 -11.35 14.25
C ILE A 363 -11.16 -10.55 12.99
N TYR A 364 -11.00 -11.16 11.81
CA TYR A 364 -11.42 -10.58 10.53
C TYR A 364 -12.88 -10.99 10.20
N ASP A 365 -13.43 -10.42 9.12
CA ASP A 365 -14.80 -10.72 8.68
C ASP A 365 -14.93 -12.19 8.25
N ASP A 366 -16.05 -12.81 8.59
CA ASP A 366 -16.32 -14.22 8.25
C ASP A 366 -16.45 -14.43 6.73
N LYS A 367 -16.82 -13.37 5.98
CA LYS A 367 -16.87 -13.38 4.53
C LYS A 367 -15.48 -13.08 3.98
N GLU A 368 -14.85 -14.07 3.36
CA GLU A 368 -13.49 -13.98 2.81
C GLU A 368 -13.26 -12.72 1.97
N LYS A 369 -14.17 -12.44 1.03
CA LYS A 369 -14.08 -11.24 0.18
C LYS A 369 -14.04 -9.96 0.99
N GLN A 370 -14.83 -9.87 2.04
CA GLN A 370 -14.89 -8.70 2.90
C GLN A 370 -13.63 -8.59 3.76
N ALA A 371 -13.14 -9.71 4.28
CA ALA A 371 -11.89 -9.77 5.04
C ALA A 371 -10.71 -9.22 4.20
N TYR A 372 -10.51 -9.69 2.98
CA TYR A 372 -9.44 -9.16 2.10
C TYR A 372 -9.63 -7.68 1.76
N LYS A 373 -10.88 -7.24 1.51
CA LYS A 373 -11.17 -5.81 1.27
C LYS A 373 -10.78 -4.96 2.48
N GLN A 374 -11.16 -5.39 3.68
CA GLN A 374 -10.86 -4.70 4.94
C GLN A 374 -9.34 -4.65 5.19
N LEU A 375 -8.63 -5.78 5.06
CA LEU A 375 -7.17 -5.85 5.22
C LEU A 375 -6.43 -5.03 4.15
N GLY A 376 -6.95 -4.96 2.93
CA GLY A 376 -6.41 -4.14 1.86
C GLY A 376 -6.56 -2.63 2.10
N ASN A 377 -7.64 -2.20 2.75
CA ASN A 377 -7.87 -0.80 3.12
C ASN A 377 -7.17 -0.40 4.42
N GLY A 378 -6.84 -1.35 5.28
CA GLY A 378 -6.24 -1.08 6.58
C GLY A 378 -4.87 -0.38 6.50
N VAL A 379 -4.48 0.26 7.60
CA VAL A 379 -3.14 0.80 7.80
C VAL A 379 -2.25 -0.24 8.50
N ASN A 380 -0.93 -0.15 8.28
CA ASN A 380 0.00 -1.03 9.00
C ASN A 380 0.19 -0.55 10.44
N VAL A 381 -0.10 -1.43 11.41
CA VAL A 381 -0.11 -1.10 12.85
C VAL A 381 1.25 -0.64 13.36
N GLU A 382 2.36 -1.31 12.99
CA GLU A 382 3.70 -0.95 13.47
C GLU A 382 4.18 0.37 12.88
N VAL A 383 3.79 0.70 11.65
CA VAL A 383 4.09 2.02 11.07
C VAL A 383 3.31 3.12 11.79
N VAL A 384 2.02 2.92 12.05
CA VAL A 384 1.22 3.87 12.86
C VAL A 384 1.84 4.05 14.25
N LYS A 385 2.24 2.95 14.89
CA LYS A 385 2.88 2.97 16.21
C LYS A 385 4.20 3.75 16.23
N LEU A 386 5.01 3.60 15.17
CA LEU A 386 6.23 4.40 14.98
C LEU A 386 5.92 5.90 14.98
N PHE A 387 5.00 6.32 14.10
CA PHE A 387 4.62 7.73 13.96
C PHE A 387 3.94 8.26 15.21
N ALA A 388 3.11 7.46 15.89
CA ALA A 388 2.49 7.84 17.16
C ALA A 388 3.52 8.04 18.27
N LYS A 389 4.50 7.14 18.41
CA LYS A 389 5.61 7.30 19.36
C LYS A 389 6.39 8.58 19.08
N TYR A 390 6.74 8.82 17.81
CA TYR A 390 7.43 10.04 17.41
C TYR A 390 6.64 11.29 17.79
N LEU A 391 5.35 11.32 17.45
CA LEU A 391 4.45 12.43 17.73
C LEU A 391 4.24 12.68 19.23
N LEU A 392 4.17 11.62 20.04
CA LEU A 392 3.97 11.68 21.49
C LEU A 392 5.27 11.94 22.27
N GLY A 393 6.39 12.18 21.59
CA GLY A 393 7.63 12.62 22.21
C GLY A 393 8.51 11.49 22.78
N ASP A 394 8.42 10.26 22.24
CA ASP A 394 9.33 9.18 22.55
C ASP A 394 10.75 9.56 22.08
N LYS A 395 11.63 9.84 23.05
CA LYS A 395 12.98 10.40 22.78
C LYS A 395 13.87 9.43 22.00
N GLU A 396 13.75 8.12 22.21
CA GLU A 396 14.53 7.12 21.49
C GLU A 396 14.14 7.11 20.01
N ILE A 397 12.85 7.12 19.73
CA ILE A 397 12.32 7.16 18.37
C ILE A 397 12.63 8.52 17.71
N GLN A 398 12.45 9.64 18.42
CA GLN A 398 12.81 10.95 17.86
C GLN A 398 14.29 11.04 17.55
N GLN A 399 15.17 10.44 18.36
CA GLN A 399 16.62 10.38 18.09
C GLN A 399 16.94 9.45 16.92
N GLU A 400 16.32 8.25 16.83
CA GLU A 400 16.51 7.31 15.72
C GLU A 400 16.20 7.96 14.37
N TYR A 401 15.13 8.77 14.30
CA TYR A 401 14.66 9.42 13.06
C TYR A 401 15.08 10.90 12.96
N SER A 402 16.07 11.36 13.74
CA SER A 402 16.64 12.69 13.60
C SER A 402 17.59 12.78 12.40
N PHE A 403 17.74 13.98 11.85
CA PHE A 403 18.68 14.25 10.76
C PHE A 403 20.11 13.79 11.09
N GLU A 404 20.59 14.04 12.30
CA GLU A 404 21.94 13.71 12.70
C GLU A 404 22.24 12.22 12.68
N ASN A 405 21.30 11.37 13.14
CA ASN A 405 21.51 9.92 13.17
C ASN A 405 21.33 9.27 11.81
N GLN A 406 20.41 9.75 11.00
CA GLN A 406 20.17 9.20 9.65
C GLN A 406 21.33 9.48 8.68
N TYR A 407 22.19 10.46 8.95
CA TYR A 407 23.36 10.81 8.11
C TYR A 407 24.71 10.39 8.70
N LYS A 408 24.85 10.12 10.01
CA LYS A 408 26.11 9.64 10.63
C LYS A 408 26.55 8.28 10.08
N ASP A 409 25.65 7.38 9.76
CA ASP A 409 25.96 6.06 9.20
C ASP A 409 26.55 6.13 7.77
N ASN A 410 26.31 7.20 7.01
CA ASN A 410 26.90 7.38 5.70
C ASN A 410 28.42 7.71 5.72
N ASN A 411 28.94 8.23 6.81
CA ASN A 411 30.38 8.54 6.94
C ASN A 411 31.18 7.37 7.46
N ASN A 412 30.59 6.43 8.17
CA ASN A 412 31.29 5.21 8.64
C ASN A 412 31.44 4.15 7.52
N SER A 413 30.54 4.11 6.54
CA SER A 413 30.67 3.21 5.38
C SER A 413 31.71 3.66 4.35
N LYS A 414 32.20 4.91 4.38
CA LYS A 414 33.29 5.40 3.53
C LYS A 414 34.69 5.13 4.08
N LYS A 415 34.83 4.56 5.28
CA LYS A 415 36.14 4.18 5.88
C LYS A 415 36.50 2.70 5.72
N LEU A 416 35.73 1.94 4.94
CA LEU A 416 35.93 0.51 4.70
C LEU A 416 36.11 0.19 3.19
N PHE A 417 36.73 1.11 2.42
CA PHE A 417 37.27 0.83 1.09
C PHE A 417 38.64 1.48 0.96
#